data_1bf5cfbde4d0f2df2b89b8e6783d622c
#
_entry.id   1bf5cfbde4d0f2df2b89b8e6783d622c
#
_cell.length_a   1.000
_cell.length_b   1.000
_cell.length_c   1.000
_cell.angle_alpha   90.00
_cell.angle_beta   90.00
_cell.angle_gamma   90.00
#
_symmetry.space_group_name_H-M   'P 1'
#
loop_
_entity.id
_entity.type
_entity.pdbx_description
1 polymer ?
#
loop_
_entity_poly.entity_id
_entity_poly.type
_entity_poly.pdbx_seq_one_letter_code
_entity_poly.pdbx_strand_id
1 'polypeptide(L)'
;MPWVNHDLCVGCGLCIDECPVEAITQDPDSKAVVNEDKCIRCGECHDVCPQDAVRHDSERIPQEIEANITKTKELLRHFETPQKQKAFYERMIRYFNKKRKVIDQTIAKITDMKSALNMEE
;
A
#
# COMPACT_ATOMS: atom_id res chain seq x y z
N MET A 1 3.48 -4.63 0.07
CA MET A 1 2.55 -5.45 -0.71
C MET A 1 2.70 -5.11 -2.19
N PRO A 2 2.63 -6.06 -3.11
CA PRO A 2 2.69 -5.75 -4.54
C PRO A 2 1.43 -5.03 -5.02
N TRP A 3 1.56 -4.31 -6.10
CA TRP A 3 0.45 -3.66 -6.80
C TRP A 3 0.62 -3.89 -8.30
N VAL A 4 -0.46 -3.77 -9.05
CA VAL A 4 -0.44 -3.99 -10.50
C VAL A 4 -0.53 -2.67 -11.24
N ASN A 5 0.45 -2.41 -12.11
CA ASN A 5 0.40 -1.27 -13.01
C ASN A 5 -0.49 -1.64 -14.21
N HIS A 6 -1.71 -1.08 -14.25
CA HIS A 6 -2.70 -1.42 -15.27
C HIS A 6 -2.28 -1.01 -16.69
N ASP A 7 -1.38 -0.04 -16.82
CA ASP A 7 -0.86 0.36 -18.13
C ASP A 7 0.06 -0.72 -18.72
N LEU A 8 0.72 -1.52 -17.88
CA LEU A 8 1.60 -2.59 -18.30
C LEU A 8 0.91 -3.95 -18.31
N CYS A 9 -0.13 -4.14 -17.51
CA CYS A 9 -0.84 -5.41 -17.40
C CYS A 9 -1.61 -5.72 -18.70
N VAL A 10 -1.41 -6.92 -19.24
CA VAL A 10 -2.09 -7.38 -20.46
C VAL A 10 -3.17 -8.44 -20.17
N GLY A 11 -3.44 -8.73 -18.90
CA GLY A 11 -4.49 -9.68 -18.52
C GLY A 11 -4.14 -11.15 -18.76
N CYS A 12 -2.85 -11.50 -18.76
CA CYS A 12 -2.39 -12.87 -19.06
C CYS A 12 -2.79 -13.89 -18.00
N GLY A 13 -3.07 -13.47 -16.76
CA GLY A 13 -3.51 -14.34 -15.68
C GLY A 13 -2.43 -15.15 -14.97
N LEU A 14 -1.16 -15.02 -15.35
CA LEU A 14 -0.07 -15.81 -14.73
C LEU A 14 0.09 -15.51 -13.24
N CYS A 15 -0.02 -14.24 -12.84
CA CYS A 15 0.07 -13.86 -11.43
C CYS A 15 -1.09 -14.43 -10.61
N ILE A 16 -2.28 -14.54 -11.22
CA ILE A 16 -3.47 -15.10 -10.56
C ILE A 16 -3.24 -16.59 -10.28
N ASP A 17 -2.72 -17.32 -11.26
CA ASP A 17 -2.45 -18.77 -11.14
C ASP A 17 -1.37 -19.07 -10.10
N GLU A 18 -0.36 -18.20 -9.98
CA GLU A 18 0.76 -18.39 -9.05
C GLU A 18 0.48 -17.92 -7.63
N CYS A 19 -0.59 -17.20 -7.40
CA CYS A 19 -0.90 -16.73 -6.04
C CYS A 19 -1.37 -17.87 -5.16
N PRO A 20 -0.61 -18.25 -4.10
CA PRO A 20 -0.93 -19.41 -3.28
C PRO A 20 -2.18 -19.25 -2.42
N VAL A 21 -2.66 -18.01 -2.23
CA VAL A 21 -3.82 -17.71 -1.40
C VAL A 21 -4.96 -17.06 -2.19
N GLU A 22 -4.88 -17.08 -3.51
CA GLU A 22 -5.92 -16.53 -4.40
C GLU A 22 -6.26 -15.06 -4.10
N ALA A 23 -5.23 -14.27 -3.80
CA ALA A 23 -5.39 -12.85 -3.47
C ALA A 23 -5.51 -11.94 -4.70
N ILE A 24 -5.34 -12.50 -5.91
CA ILE A 24 -5.36 -11.73 -7.16
C ILE A 24 -6.55 -12.14 -8.00
N THR A 25 -7.31 -11.15 -8.47
CA THR A 25 -8.46 -11.36 -9.36
C THR A 25 -8.33 -10.45 -10.58
N GLN A 26 -9.17 -10.67 -11.60
CA GLN A 26 -9.25 -9.75 -12.75
C GLN A 26 -10.42 -8.78 -12.55
N ASP A 27 -10.19 -7.53 -12.93
CA ASP A 27 -11.26 -6.53 -12.97
C ASP A 27 -12.05 -6.62 -14.28
N PRO A 28 -13.11 -5.81 -14.48
CA PRO A 28 -13.90 -5.82 -15.71
C PRO A 28 -13.08 -5.52 -17.00
N ASP A 29 -11.94 -4.85 -16.87
CA ASP A 29 -11.03 -4.56 -18.00
C ASP A 29 -9.98 -5.67 -18.21
N SER A 30 -10.13 -6.80 -17.53
CA SER A 30 -9.20 -7.95 -17.56
C SER A 30 -7.82 -7.65 -16.99
N LYS A 31 -7.72 -6.62 -16.15
CA LYS A 31 -6.48 -6.28 -15.44
C LYS A 31 -6.44 -6.96 -14.08
N ALA A 32 -5.25 -7.35 -13.63
CA ALA A 32 -5.09 -7.98 -12.32
C ALA A 32 -5.22 -6.96 -11.19
N VAL A 33 -5.87 -7.38 -10.09
CA VAL A 33 -6.04 -6.58 -8.87
C VAL A 33 -5.67 -7.43 -7.67
N VAL A 34 -4.81 -6.92 -6.78
CA VAL A 34 -4.38 -7.60 -5.56
C VAL A 34 -5.28 -7.22 -4.40
N ASN A 35 -5.85 -8.23 -3.72
CA ASN A 35 -6.62 -8.03 -2.50
C ASN A 35 -5.65 -7.96 -1.31
N GLU A 36 -5.54 -6.80 -0.70
CA GLU A 36 -4.62 -6.54 0.42
C GLU A 36 -4.87 -7.43 1.63
N ASP A 37 -6.13 -7.75 1.90
CA ASP A 37 -6.52 -8.54 3.07
C ASP A 37 -6.11 -10.00 2.94
N LYS A 38 -6.02 -10.52 1.72
CA LYS A 38 -5.65 -11.91 1.45
C LYS A 38 -4.17 -12.10 1.13
N CYS A 39 -3.50 -11.06 0.64
CA CYS A 39 -2.11 -11.14 0.19
C CYS A 39 -1.15 -11.46 1.33
N ILE A 40 -0.35 -12.52 1.16
CA ILE A 40 0.65 -12.94 2.15
C ILE A 40 2.06 -12.39 1.85
N ARG A 41 2.18 -11.53 0.86
CA ARG A 41 3.44 -10.85 0.49
C ARG A 41 4.58 -11.81 0.12
N CYS A 42 4.25 -12.90 -0.58
CA CYS A 42 5.27 -13.89 -1.01
C CYS A 42 6.12 -13.39 -2.19
N GLY A 43 5.62 -12.45 -3.00
CA GLY A 43 6.35 -11.88 -4.13
C GLY A 43 6.34 -12.70 -5.42
N GLU A 44 5.71 -13.87 -5.43
CA GLU A 44 5.71 -14.77 -6.61
C GLU A 44 5.03 -14.13 -7.83
N CYS A 45 3.99 -13.32 -7.62
CA CYS A 45 3.29 -12.64 -8.71
C CYS A 45 4.19 -11.67 -9.48
N HIS A 46 5.12 -11.02 -8.79
CA HIS A 46 6.10 -10.15 -9.43
C HIS A 46 7.04 -10.95 -10.33
N ASP A 47 7.51 -12.10 -9.86
CA ASP A 47 8.50 -12.91 -10.56
C ASP A 47 7.96 -13.53 -11.85
N VAL A 48 6.67 -13.85 -11.92
CA VAL A 48 6.07 -14.53 -13.06
C VAL A 48 5.48 -13.61 -14.12
N CYS A 49 5.35 -12.31 -13.85
CA CYS A 49 4.74 -11.38 -14.79
C CYS A 49 5.70 -11.04 -15.94
N PRO A 50 5.40 -11.46 -17.19
CA PRO A 50 6.29 -11.19 -18.32
C PRO A 50 6.31 -9.73 -18.75
N GLN A 51 5.31 -8.94 -18.35
CA GLN A 51 5.22 -7.52 -18.66
C GLN A 51 5.77 -6.64 -17.54
N ASP A 52 6.28 -7.26 -16.47
CA ASP A 52 6.78 -6.53 -15.30
C ASP A 52 5.74 -5.53 -14.76
N ALA A 53 4.46 -5.91 -14.84
CA ALA A 53 3.34 -5.08 -14.41
C ALA A 53 3.09 -5.14 -12.90
N VAL A 54 3.53 -6.21 -12.24
CA VAL A 54 3.41 -6.36 -10.78
C VAL A 54 4.63 -5.72 -10.14
N ARG A 55 4.40 -4.60 -9.43
CA ARG A 55 5.45 -3.72 -8.94
C ARG A 55 5.50 -3.71 -7.41
N HIS A 56 6.58 -3.18 -6.85
CA HIS A 56 6.75 -3.05 -5.40
C HIS A 56 6.04 -1.80 -4.86
N ASP A 57 5.57 -1.87 -3.63
CA ASP A 57 4.86 -0.78 -2.96
C ASP A 57 5.67 0.52 -2.91
N SER A 58 7.00 0.42 -2.75
CA SER A 58 7.86 1.61 -2.66
C SER A 58 7.75 2.53 -3.88
N GLU A 59 7.31 2.00 -5.02
CA GLU A 59 7.11 2.80 -6.24
C GLU A 59 5.87 3.68 -6.16
N ARG A 60 4.98 3.43 -5.19
CA ARG A 60 3.74 4.19 -5.01
C ARG A 60 3.82 5.29 -3.96
N ILE A 61 4.98 5.53 -3.39
CA ILE A 61 5.14 6.56 -2.35
C ILE A 61 4.61 7.93 -2.82
N PRO A 62 4.99 8.44 -4.02
CA PRO A 62 4.46 9.73 -4.46
C PRO A 62 2.94 9.75 -4.62
N GLN A 63 2.35 8.67 -5.14
CA GLN A 63 0.90 8.58 -5.33
C GLN A 63 0.15 8.53 -4.01
N GLU A 64 0.68 7.82 -3.01
CA GLU A 64 0.06 7.74 -1.69
C GLU A 64 0.13 9.08 -0.95
N ILE A 65 1.24 9.81 -1.09
CA ILE A 65 1.34 11.18 -0.56
C ILE A 65 0.27 12.06 -1.21
N GLU A 66 0.16 12.00 -2.54
CA GLU A 66 -0.82 12.79 -3.28
C GLU A 66 -2.25 12.47 -2.85
N ALA A 67 -2.58 11.19 -2.64
CA ALA A 67 -3.88 10.76 -2.16
C ALA A 67 -4.19 11.34 -0.76
N ASN A 68 -3.22 11.33 0.14
CA ASN A 68 -3.37 11.92 1.47
C ASN A 68 -3.60 13.43 1.40
N ILE A 69 -2.88 14.11 0.53
CA ILE A 69 -3.03 15.57 0.35
C ILE A 69 -4.39 15.91 -0.27
N THR A 70 -4.82 15.15 -1.28
CA THR A 70 -6.14 15.32 -1.91
C THR A 70 -7.25 15.18 -0.86
N LYS A 71 -7.17 14.15 -0.02
CA LYS A 71 -8.14 13.92 1.05
C LYS A 71 -8.14 15.07 2.05
N THR A 72 -6.96 15.55 2.42
CA THR A 72 -6.82 16.68 3.35
C THR A 72 -7.49 17.94 2.77
N LYS A 73 -7.27 18.22 1.48
CA LYS A 73 -7.90 19.35 0.80
C LYS A 73 -9.42 19.23 0.74
N GLU A 74 -9.95 18.04 0.52
CA GLU A 74 -11.40 17.80 0.54
C GLU A 74 -12.00 18.07 1.91
N LEU A 75 -11.35 17.61 2.97
CA LEU A 75 -11.81 17.81 4.34
C LEU A 75 -11.73 19.29 4.75
N LEU A 76 -10.71 20.01 4.24
CA LEU A 76 -10.51 21.43 4.54
C LEU A 76 -11.72 22.28 4.16
N ARG A 77 -12.48 21.88 3.15
CA ARG A 77 -13.68 22.61 2.68
C ARG A 77 -14.74 22.80 3.76
N HIS A 78 -14.73 21.96 4.80
CA HIS A 78 -15.68 22.04 5.91
C HIS A 78 -15.34 23.15 6.91
N PHE A 79 -14.20 23.83 6.77
CA PHE A 79 -13.71 24.84 7.71
C PHE A 79 -13.62 26.20 7.01
N GLU A 80 -14.42 27.15 7.48
CA GLU A 80 -14.63 28.42 6.79
C GLU A 80 -13.71 29.56 7.23
N THR A 81 -13.10 29.46 8.41
CA THR A 81 -12.24 30.52 8.94
C THR A 81 -10.79 30.10 9.01
N PRO A 82 -9.82 31.05 8.89
CA PRO A 82 -8.40 30.71 9.02
C PRO A 82 -8.04 30.02 10.34
N GLN A 83 -8.68 30.40 11.45
CA GLN A 83 -8.45 29.78 12.75
C GLN A 83 -8.89 28.32 12.76
N LYS A 84 -10.07 28.03 12.19
CA LYS A 84 -10.57 26.65 12.09
C LYS A 84 -9.73 25.81 11.14
N GLN A 85 -9.26 26.39 10.05
CA GLN A 85 -8.39 25.71 9.09
C GLN A 85 -7.04 25.35 9.73
N LYS A 86 -6.45 26.27 10.48
CA LYS A 86 -5.20 26.04 11.21
C LYS A 86 -5.36 24.91 12.22
N ALA A 87 -6.43 24.93 13.00
CA ALA A 87 -6.72 23.89 13.98
C ALA A 87 -6.92 22.53 13.30
N PHE A 88 -7.57 22.52 12.14
CA PHE A 88 -7.74 21.29 11.33
C PHE A 88 -6.40 20.73 10.88
N TYR A 89 -5.52 21.56 10.33
CA TYR A 89 -4.18 21.12 9.92
C TYR A 89 -3.40 20.54 11.09
N GLU A 90 -3.48 21.15 12.27
CA GLU A 90 -2.82 20.64 13.48
C GLU A 90 -3.35 19.26 13.88
N ARG A 91 -4.67 19.03 13.74
CA ARG A 91 -5.28 17.71 13.99
C ARG A 91 -4.83 16.69 12.96
N MET A 92 -4.72 17.07 11.70
CA MET A 92 -4.23 16.14 10.64
C MET A 92 -2.78 15.76 10.87
N ILE A 93 -1.95 16.71 11.30
CA ILE A 93 -0.55 16.44 11.64
C ILE A 93 -0.47 15.44 12.80
N ARG A 94 -1.27 15.64 13.85
CA ARG A 94 -1.32 14.69 14.98
C ARG A 94 -1.78 13.31 14.55
N TYR A 95 -2.76 13.24 13.66
CA TYR A 95 -3.27 11.97 13.11
C TYR A 95 -2.17 11.19 12.40
N PHE A 96 -1.43 11.85 11.51
CA PHE A 96 -0.33 11.21 10.79
C PHE A 96 0.87 10.89 11.68
N ASN A 97 1.15 11.73 12.68
CA ASN A 97 2.20 11.44 13.67
C ASN A 97 1.88 10.19 14.48
N LYS A 98 0.61 10.00 14.85
CA LYS A 98 0.19 8.76 15.51
C LYS A 98 0.41 7.56 14.60
N LYS A 99 0.00 7.65 13.33
CA LYS A 99 0.21 6.57 12.36
C LYS A 99 1.68 6.24 12.20
N ARG A 100 2.52 7.26 12.10
CA ARG A 100 3.97 7.07 12.00
C ARG A 100 4.52 6.31 13.20
N LYS A 101 4.09 6.67 14.39
CA LYS A 101 4.52 6.00 15.61
C LYS A 101 4.09 4.54 15.64
N VAL A 102 2.86 4.24 15.24
CA VAL A 102 2.36 2.87 15.14
C VAL A 102 3.20 2.07 14.14
N ILE A 103 3.46 2.66 12.97
CA ILE A 103 4.24 2.00 11.91
C ILE A 103 5.69 1.76 12.39
N ASP A 104 6.33 2.75 12.98
CA ASP A 104 7.71 2.64 13.45
C ASP A 104 7.85 1.54 14.51
N GLN A 105 6.92 1.46 15.46
CA GLN A 105 6.94 0.43 16.49
C GLN A 105 6.60 -0.95 15.94
N THR A 106 5.72 -1.02 14.95
CA THR A 106 5.40 -2.27 14.25
C THR A 106 6.63 -2.80 13.52
N ILE A 107 7.35 -1.94 12.80
CA ILE A 107 8.61 -2.29 12.13
C ILE A 107 9.63 -2.82 13.13
N ALA A 108 9.78 -2.16 14.28
CA ALA A 108 10.71 -2.57 15.30
C ALA A 108 10.40 -3.98 15.81
N LYS A 109 9.13 -4.28 16.06
CA LYS A 109 8.70 -5.61 16.51
C LYS A 109 8.92 -6.69 15.45
N ILE A 110 8.64 -6.39 14.20
CA ILE A 110 8.87 -7.32 13.09
C ILE A 110 10.38 -7.58 12.94
N THR A 111 11.19 -6.54 13.06
CA THR A 111 12.66 -6.66 13.03
C THR A 111 13.17 -7.59 14.13
N ASP A 112 12.62 -7.46 15.33
CA ASP A 112 12.97 -8.34 16.46
C ASP A 112 12.57 -9.79 16.17
N MET A 113 11.39 -10.01 15.60
CA MET A 113 10.92 -11.34 15.20
C MET A 113 11.85 -11.97 14.18
N LYS A 114 12.28 -11.19 13.18
CA LYS A 114 13.23 -11.64 12.17
C LYS A 114 14.58 -12.01 12.80
N SER A 115 15.07 -11.20 13.72
CA SER A 115 16.34 -11.45 14.43
C SER A 115 16.28 -12.74 15.23
N ALA A 116 15.13 -13.04 15.86
CA ALA A 116 14.94 -14.27 16.62
C ALA A 116 15.07 -15.51 15.72
N LEU A 117 14.60 -15.46 14.48
CA LEU A 117 14.75 -16.55 13.50
C LEU A 117 16.22 -16.79 13.18
N ASN A 118 17.01 -15.74 13.01
CA ASN A 118 18.44 -15.87 12.71
C ASN A 118 19.22 -16.51 13.84
N MET A 119 18.76 -16.38 15.08
CA MET A 119 19.41 -16.96 16.26
C MET A 119 19.14 -18.46 16.42
N GLU A 120 18.13 -19.00 15.76
CA GLU A 120 17.76 -20.41 15.82
C GLU A 120 18.52 -21.28 14.81
N GLU A 121 19.21 -20.66 13.87
CA GLU A 121 20.06 -21.34 12.91
C GLU A 121 21.45 -21.62 13.53
#